data_0650f43a84f3bc8f981f8cf3171c5242
#
_entry.id   0650f43a84f3bc8f981f8cf3171c5242
#
_cell.length_a   1.000
_cell.length_b   1.000
_cell.length_c   1.000
_cell.angle_alpha   90.00
_cell.angle_beta   90.00
_cell.angle_gamma   90.00
#
_symmetry.space_group_name_H-M   'P 1'
#
loop_
_entity.id
_entity.type
_entity.pdbx_description
1 polymer ?
#
loop_
_entity_poly.entity_id
_entity_poly.type
_entity_poly.pdbx_seq_one_letter_code
_entity_poly.pdbx_strand_id
1 'polypeptide(L)'
;SIPFSASSKYEFDFCVKKAGKVTSALHKMKVGDKVGLRGPFGKGFPYEEFKGKDIIVVGSGVGIAPVRTMIVQALENRSDFGKIVVIGSAMSYEDLVYKEDLIKWSSLEGVNVLYALSNPTTKVDAHVGYINDLLPDLALNWEKTAAIICASPRRIKAVSKDLLKLGMSGKSIYTSLETHMRCGIGKCGHCKVGSKYMCIDGPVFNYEEMLELPPEF
;
A
#
# COMPACT_ATOMS: atom_id res chain seq x y z
N SER A 1 -7.26 4.97 -4.85
CA SER A 1 -6.01 4.45 -5.48
C SER A 1 -6.33 3.85 -6.83
N ILE A 2 -5.47 4.08 -7.77
CA ILE A 2 -5.58 3.52 -9.12
C ILE A 2 -4.42 2.55 -9.28
N PRO A 3 -4.63 1.24 -9.15
CA PRO A 3 -3.65 0.27 -9.57
C PRO A 3 -3.68 0.23 -11.11
N PHE A 4 -2.56 0.55 -11.75
CA PHE A 4 -2.38 0.25 -13.16
C PHE A 4 -2.30 -1.26 -13.33
N SER A 5 -3.12 -1.82 -14.21
CA SER A 5 -2.82 -3.13 -14.77
C SER A 5 -1.77 -2.93 -15.86
N ALA A 6 -0.60 -3.52 -15.70
CA ALA A 6 0.45 -3.46 -16.71
C ALA A 6 0.09 -4.17 -18.02
N SER A 7 -0.99 -4.95 -18.02
CA SER A 7 -1.45 -5.74 -19.16
C SER A 7 -2.16 -4.92 -20.26
N SER A 8 -2.55 -3.67 -19.98
CA SER A 8 -3.20 -2.82 -20.97
C SER A 8 -2.79 -1.36 -20.84
N LYS A 9 -2.37 -0.76 -21.95
CA LYS A 9 -2.00 0.67 -22.02
C LYS A 9 -3.20 1.61 -21.79
N TYR A 10 -4.41 1.08 -21.81
CA TYR A 10 -5.66 1.86 -21.82
C TYR A 10 -6.67 1.44 -20.74
N GLU A 11 -6.35 0.45 -19.94
CA GLU A 11 -7.22 -0.07 -18.90
C GLU A 11 -6.56 0.07 -17.53
N PHE A 12 -7.35 0.39 -16.52
CA PHE A 12 -6.91 0.43 -15.15
C PHE A 12 -8.07 0.10 -14.22
N ASP A 13 -7.75 -0.53 -13.11
CA ASP A 13 -8.72 -0.93 -12.10
C ASP A 13 -8.89 0.15 -11.03
N PHE A 14 -10.11 0.28 -10.52
CA PHE A 14 -10.39 1.04 -9.32
C PHE A 14 -10.83 0.14 -8.19
N CYS A 15 -10.20 0.29 -7.04
CA CYS A 15 -10.72 -0.26 -5.80
C CYS A 15 -11.43 0.85 -5.01
N VAL A 16 -12.73 0.69 -4.81
CA VAL A 16 -13.58 1.68 -4.13
C VAL A 16 -14.28 1.04 -2.95
N LYS A 17 -13.93 1.48 -1.73
CA LYS A 17 -14.70 1.12 -0.53
C LYS A 17 -15.97 1.96 -0.45
N LYS A 18 -17.13 1.31 -0.30
CA LYS A 18 -18.40 2.00 -0.09
C LYS A 18 -18.44 2.64 1.30
N ALA A 19 -18.34 3.97 1.36
CA ALA A 19 -18.26 4.69 2.63
C ALA A 19 -19.12 5.96 2.70
N GLY A 20 -19.54 6.53 1.56
CA GLY A 20 -20.30 7.79 1.51
C GLY A 20 -21.10 7.94 0.24
N LYS A 21 -21.66 9.13 0.00
CA LYS A 21 -22.56 9.40 -1.15
C LYS A 21 -21.93 9.07 -2.49
N VAL A 22 -20.71 9.58 -2.75
CA VAL A 22 -20.01 9.38 -4.03
C VAL A 22 -19.66 7.91 -4.24
N THR A 23 -19.05 7.27 -3.25
CA THR A 23 -18.68 5.85 -3.34
C THR A 23 -19.91 4.95 -3.44
N SER A 24 -21.02 5.30 -2.79
CA SER A 24 -22.29 4.58 -2.96
C SER A 24 -22.88 4.75 -4.36
N ALA A 25 -22.70 5.90 -5.00
CA ALA A 25 -23.10 6.11 -6.40
C ALA A 25 -22.25 5.25 -7.34
N LEU A 26 -20.92 5.22 -7.14
CA LEU A 26 -20.02 4.35 -7.92
C LEU A 26 -20.41 2.87 -7.81
N HIS A 27 -20.77 2.40 -6.60
CA HIS A 27 -21.23 1.02 -6.42
C HIS A 27 -22.58 0.69 -7.07
N LYS A 28 -23.35 1.67 -7.51
CA LYS A 28 -24.61 1.47 -8.26
C LYS A 28 -24.41 1.48 -9.77
N MET A 29 -23.23 1.83 -10.25
CA MET A 29 -22.91 1.88 -11.68
C MET A 29 -22.92 0.49 -12.29
N LYS A 30 -23.22 0.45 -13.58
CA LYS A 30 -23.27 -0.77 -14.39
C LYS A 30 -22.20 -0.74 -15.47
N VAL A 31 -21.90 -1.89 -16.03
CA VAL A 31 -21.02 -2.00 -17.19
C VAL A 31 -21.55 -1.11 -18.32
N GLY A 32 -20.66 -0.28 -18.88
CA GLY A 32 -21.01 0.71 -19.89
C GLY A 32 -21.26 2.14 -19.37
N ASP A 33 -21.43 2.31 -18.04
CA ASP A 33 -21.51 3.64 -17.43
C ASP A 33 -20.17 4.36 -17.51
N LYS A 34 -20.22 5.69 -17.61
CA LYS A 34 -19.02 6.53 -17.75
C LYS A 34 -18.67 7.25 -16.47
N VAL A 35 -17.38 7.25 -16.15
CA VAL A 35 -16.81 7.99 -15.00
C VAL A 35 -15.78 9.00 -15.53
N GLY A 36 -15.89 10.23 -15.07
CA GLY A 36 -14.87 11.24 -15.33
C GLY A 36 -13.69 11.10 -14.36
N LEU A 37 -12.48 11.04 -14.89
CA LEU A 37 -11.25 11.00 -14.13
C LEU A 37 -10.37 12.18 -14.44
N ARG A 38 -9.63 12.64 -13.44
CA ARG A 38 -8.61 13.65 -13.60
C ARG A 38 -7.37 13.28 -12.79
N GLY A 39 -6.22 13.28 -13.45
CA GLY A 39 -4.92 12.92 -12.87
C GLY A 39 -3.92 12.59 -13.99
N PRO A 40 -2.82 11.95 -13.71
CA PRO A 40 -2.36 11.56 -12.36
C PRO A 40 -1.91 12.78 -11.53
N PHE A 41 -1.98 12.67 -10.20
CA PHE A 41 -1.52 13.71 -9.28
C PHE A 41 -0.51 13.14 -8.29
N GLY A 42 0.46 13.99 -7.89
CA GLY A 42 1.44 13.66 -6.88
C GLY A 42 2.55 12.73 -7.37
N LYS A 43 3.28 12.17 -6.40
CA LYS A 43 4.41 11.27 -6.61
C LYS A 43 4.01 9.84 -6.28
N GLY A 44 4.42 8.90 -7.13
CA GLY A 44 4.28 7.47 -6.89
C GLY A 44 5.41 6.90 -6.03
N PHE A 45 5.37 5.61 -5.79
CA PHE A 45 6.48 4.88 -5.15
C PHE A 45 7.73 4.91 -6.04
N PRO A 46 8.93 5.16 -5.48
CA PRO A 46 10.16 5.25 -6.24
C PRO A 46 10.70 3.85 -6.58
N TYR A 47 10.14 3.21 -7.59
CA TYR A 47 10.42 1.84 -8.00
C TYR A 47 11.92 1.57 -8.17
N GLU A 48 12.65 2.49 -8.81
CA GLU A 48 14.08 2.32 -9.08
C GLU A 48 14.93 2.23 -7.80
N GLU A 49 14.49 2.87 -6.71
CA GLU A 49 15.18 2.82 -5.42
C GLU A 49 15.02 1.47 -4.70
N PHE A 50 14.08 0.66 -5.13
CA PHE A 50 13.80 -0.65 -4.54
C PHE A 50 14.56 -1.80 -5.23
N LYS A 51 15.13 -1.56 -6.41
CA LYS A 51 15.90 -2.57 -7.16
C LYS A 51 17.11 -3.06 -6.35
N GLY A 52 17.38 -4.35 -6.45
CA GLY A 52 18.45 -5.02 -5.72
C GLY A 52 18.17 -5.27 -4.23
N LYS A 53 16.97 -4.91 -3.73
CA LYS A 53 16.59 -5.09 -2.33
C LYS A 53 15.57 -6.22 -2.15
N ASP A 54 15.48 -6.72 -0.93
CA ASP A 54 14.27 -7.40 -0.46
C ASP A 54 13.16 -6.35 -0.30
N ILE A 55 11.92 -6.72 -0.55
CA ILE A 55 10.78 -5.81 -0.34
C ILE A 55 9.74 -6.43 0.59
N ILE A 56 9.24 -5.63 1.52
CA ILE A 56 8.07 -5.95 2.33
C ILE A 56 6.95 -4.97 2.01
N VAL A 57 5.82 -5.49 1.57
CA VAL A 57 4.65 -4.71 1.20
C VAL A 57 3.52 -5.00 2.16
N VAL A 58 3.06 -3.98 2.84
CA VAL A 58 2.01 -4.07 3.87
C VAL A 58 0.77 -3.31 3.42
N GLY A 59 -0.34 -4.03 3.23
CA GLY A 59 -1.63 -3.46 2.90
C GLY A 59 -2.69 -3.78 3.95
N SER A 60 -3.32 -2.75 4.55
CA SER A 60 -4.38 -2.95 5.52
C SER A 60 -5.75 -2.53 4.98
N GLY A 61 -6.68 -3.48 4.91
CA GLY A 61 -7.99 -3.27 4.30
C GLY A 61 -7.86 -2.80 2.85
N VAL A 62 -8.50 -1.68 2.49
CA VAL A 62 -8.39 -1.09 1.15
C VAL A 62 -6.98 -0.58 0.83
N GLY A 63 -6.11 -0.44 1.83
CA GLY A 63 -4.70 -0.03 1.65
C GLY A 63 -3.86 -0.99 0.83
N ILE A 64 -4.31 -2.22 0.59
CA ILE A 64 -3.65 -3.12 -0.36
C ILE A 64 -3.72 -2.59 -1.81
N ALA A 65 -4.75 -1.82 -2.16
CA ALA A 65 -4.95 -1.32 -3.51
C ALA A 65 -3.85 -0.37 -4.01
N PRO A 66 -3.41 0.67 -3.24
CA PRO A 66 -2.29 1.52 -3.67
C PRO A 66 -0.99 0.77 -3.84
N VAL A 67 -0.73 -0.22 -2.99
CA VAL A 67 0.53 -0.98 -3.01
C VAL A 67 0.51 -2.16 -3.99
N ARG A 68 -0.68 -2.57 -4.46
CA ARG A 68 -0.83 -3.65 -5.44
C ARG A 68 -0.01 -3.41 -6.70
N THR A 69 0.02 -2.19 -7.19
CA THR A 69 0.80 -1.83 -8.39
C THR A 69 2.28 -2.14 -8.22
N MET A 70 2.84 -1.84 -7.03
CA MET A 70 4.23 -2.16 -6.73
C MET A 70 4.48 -3.67 -6.68
N ILE A 71 3.54 -4.43 -6.11
CA ILE A 71 3.65 -5.90 -6.08
C ILE A 71 3.64 -6.46 -7.50
N VAL A 72 2.66 -6.08 -8.32
CA VAL A 72 2.54 -6.54 -9.70
C VAL A 72 3.80 -6.19 -10.50
N GLN A 73 4.28 -4.95 -10.40
CA GLN A 73 5.49 -4.50 -11.09
C GLN A 73 6.75 -5.26 -10.63
N ALA A 74 6.85 -5.55 -9.33
CA ALA A 74 7.96 -6.35 -8.79
C ALA A 74 7.89 -7.81 -9.25
N LEU A 75 6.71 -8.37 -9.40
CA LEU A 75 6.52 -9.73 -9.93
C LEU A 75 6.82 -9.82 -11.42
N GLU A 76 6.45 -8.82 -12.22
CA GLU A 76 6.75 -8.74 -13.65
C GLU A 76 8.27 -8.58 -13.92
N ASN A 77 8.99 -7.94 -13.00
CA ASN A 77 10.44 -7.73 -13.06
C ASN A 77 11.14 -8.45 -11.90
N ARG A 78 10.80 -9.71 -11.70
CA ARG A 78 11.19 -10.51 -10.53
C ARG A 78 12.69 -10.50 -10.25
N SER A 79 13.53 -10.50 -11.28
CA SER A 79 15.00 -10.46 -11.20
C SER A 79 15.57 -9.19 -10.59
N ASP A 80 14.79 -8.10 -10.57
CA ASP A 80 15.22 -6.84 -9.99
C ASP A 80 15.15 -6.84 -8.45
N PHE A 81 14.56 -7.87 -7.84
CA PHE A 81 14.30 -7.93 -6.39
C PHE A 81 14.83 -9.21 -5.75
N GLY A 82 15.19 -9.12 -4.50
CA GLY A 82 15.44 -10.25 -3.63
C GLY A 82 14.11 -10.92 -3.20
N LYS A 83 13.93 -11.15 -1.91
CA LYS A 83 12.68 -11.71 -1.37
C LYS A 83 11.55 -10.69 -1.45
N ILE A 84 10.35 -11.16 -1.77
CA ILE A 84 9.12 -10.35 -1.75
C ILE A 84 8.23 -10.88 -0.64
N VAL A 85 7.95 -10.04 0.35
CA VAL A 85 6.98 -10.35 1.43
C VAL A 85 5.78 -9.45 1.28
N VAL A 86 4.59 -10.02 1.23
CA VAL A 86 3.31 -9.29 1.17
C VAL A 86 2.51 -9.61 2.42
N ILE A 87 2.12 -8.60 3.18
CA ILE A 87 1.26 -8.77 4.35
C ILE A 87 -0.09 -8.12 4.09
N GLY A 88 -1.11 -8.94 3.92
CA GLY A 88 -2.51 -8.52 3.86
C GLY A 88 -3.13 -8.49 5.26
N SER A 89 -3.69 -7.35 5.68
CA SER A 89 -4.36 -7.23 6.98
C SER A 89 -5.78 -6.73 6.86
N ALA A 90 -6.70 -7.35 7.63
CA ALA A 90 -8.11 -7.00 7.68
C ALA A 90 -8.74 -7.39 9.03
N MET A 91 -10.02 -7.05 9.23
CA MET A 91 -10.78 -7.54 10.38
C MET A 91 -11.04 -9.04 10.26
N SER A 92 -11.47 -9.48 9.07
CA SER A 92 -11.77 -10.88 8.77
C SER A 92 -11.21 -11.25 7.37
N TYR A 93 -11.24 -12.52 7.04
CA TYR A 93 -10.89 -12.99 5.70
C TYR A 93 -11.82 -12.37 4.63
N GLU A 94 -13.09 -12.19 4.94
CA GLU A 94 -14.07 -11.59 4.04
C GLU A 94 -13.75 -10.15 3.68
N ASP A 95 -13.14 -9.41 4.60
CA ASP A 95 -12.74 -8.00 4.43
C ASP A 95 -11.43 -7.83 3.65
N LEU A 96 -10.69 -8.91 3.38
CA LEU A 96 -9.50 -8.84 2.54
C LEU A 96 -9.89 -8.44 1.12
N VAL A 97 -9.13 -7.51 0.58
CA VAL A 97 -9.26 -7.05 -0.81
C VAL A 97 -8.23 -7.76 -1.68
N TYR A 98 -8.55 -8.05 -2.94
CA TYR A 98 -7.69 -8.79 -3.88
C TYR A 98 -7.27 -10.18 -3.38
N LYS A 99 -8.20 -10.92 -2.78
CA LYS A 99 -7.96 -12.27 -2.25
C LYS A 99 -7.36 -13.23 -3.27
N GLU A 100 -7.87 -13.19 -4.50
CA GLU A 100 -7.41 -14.03 -5.60
C GLU A 100 -5.95 -13.73 -5.97
N ASP A 101 -5.58 -12.45 -6.00
CA ASP A 101 -4.19 -12.06 -6.23
C ASP A 101 -3.29 -12.55 -5.09
N LEU A 102 -3.69 -12.35 -3.83
CA LEU A 102 -2.93 -12.80 -2.67
C LEU A 102 -2.70 -14.31 -2.70
N ILE A 103 -3.74 -15.10 -3.01
CA ILE A 103 -3.64 -16.56 -3.17
C ILE A 103 -2.70 -16.91 -4.34
N LYS A 104 -2.87 -16.26 -5.49
CA LYS A 104 -2.01 -16.47 -6.64
C LYS A 104 -0.54 -16.15 -6.33
N TRP A 105 -0.27 -15.05 -5.65
CA TRP A 105 1.09 -14.65 -5.31
C TRP A 105 1.74 -15.58 -4.30
N SER A 106 0.96 -16.17 -3.36
CA SER A 106 1.50 -17.12 -2.38
C SER A 106 2.04 -18.41 -3.00
N SER A 107 1.66 -18.74 -4.22
CA SER A 107 2.18 -19.90 -4.97
C SER A 107 3.44 -19.60 -5.80
N LEU A 108 3.90 -18.35 -5.82
CA LEU A 108 5.06 -17.95 -6.62
C LEU A 108 6.36 -18.14 -5.84
N GLU A 109 7.39 -18.64 -6.52
CA GLU A 109 8.71 -18.81 -5.92
C GLU A 109 9.33 -17.47 -5.48
N GLY A 110 9.89 -17.44 -4.27
CA GLY A 110 10.50 -16.25 -3.69
C GLY A 110 9.52 -15.16 -3.26
N VAL A 111 8.23 -15.47 -3.22
CA VAL A 111 7.17 -14.60 -2.71
C VAL A 111 6.55 -15.23 -1.46
N ASN A 112 6.52 -14.49 -0.37
CA ASN A 112 5.88 -14.91 0.86
C ASN A 112 4.66 -14.02 1.14
N VAL A 113 3.46 -14.61 1.13
CA VAL A 113 2.21 -13.89 1.44
C VAL A 113 1.74 -14.30 2.82
N LEU A 114 1.57 -13.32 3.70
CA LEU A 114 1.12 -13.50 5.08
C LEU A 114 -0.17 -12.74 5.32
N TYR A 115 -0.96 -13.23 6.25
CA TYR A 115 -2.22 -12.64 6.64
C TYR A 115 -2.21 -12.30 8.13
N ALA A 116 -2.54 -11.04 8.47
CA ALA A 116 -2.77 -10.59 9.84
C ALA A 116 -4.24 -10.20 9.98
N LEU A 117 -5.03 -11.06 10.61
CA LEU A 117 -6.48 -10.89 10.76
C LEU A 117 -6.85 -10.69 12.22
N SER A 118 -7.85 -9.83 12.49
CA SER A 118 -8.37 -9.66 13.85
C SER A 118 -9.24 -10.85 14.27
N ASN A 119 -9.96 -11.45 13.33
CA ASN A 119 -10.82 -12.61 13.56
C ASN A 119 -10.18 -13.88 12.98
N PRO A 120 -10.28 -15.02 13.69
CA PRO A 120 -9.76 -16.29 13.20
C PRO A 120 -10.50 -16.76 11.96
N THR A 121 -9.82 -17.55 11.13
CA THR A 121 -10.39 -18.15 9.91
C THR A 121 -9.75 -19.52 9.67
N THR A 122 -10.49 -20.40 8.99
CA THR A 122 -9.97 -21.68 8.45
C THR A 122 -9.72 -21.62 6.94
N LYS A 123 -9.96 -20.47 6.31
CA LYS A 123 -9.87 -20.32 4.85
C LYS A 123 -8.44 -20.14 4.34
N VAL A 124 -7.58 -19.58 5.18
CA VAL A 124 -6.15 -19.39 4.94
C VAL A 124 -5.39 -19.56 6.26
N ASP A 125 -4.12 -19.88 6.17
CA ASP A 125 -3.22 -19.81 7.33
C ASP A 125 -2.97 -18.34 7.65
N ALA A 126 -3.55 -17.85 8.73
CA ALA A 126 -3.52 -16.45 9.11
C ALA A 126 -3.13 -16.28 10.57
N HIS A 127 -2.22 -15.36 10.83
CA HIS A 127 -1.96 -14.88 12.18
C HIS A 127 -3.18 -14.10 12.70
N VAL A 128 -3.66 -14.48 13.87
CA VAL A 128 -4.72 -13.75 14.57
C VAL A 128 -4.06 -12.71 15.47
N GLY A 129 -4.03 -11.47 15.02
CA GLY A 129 -3.32 -10.40 15.71
C GLY A 129 -2.91 -9.24 14.81
N TYR A 130 -1.77 -8.66 15.13
CA TYR A 130 -1.28 -7.47 14.44
C TYR A 130 -0.19 -7.81 13.42
N ILE A 131 -0.02 -6.94 12.42
CA ILE A 131 1.08 -7.01 11.44
C ILE A 131 2.45 -7.08 12.14
N ASN A 132 2.58 -6.33 13.24
CA ASN A 132 3.81 -6.23 14.02
C ASN A 132 4.29 -7.58 14.57
N ASP A 133 3.35 -8.46 14.90
CA ASP A 133 3.66 -9.79 15.47
C ASP A 133 4.36 -10.70 14.46
N LEU A 134 4.17 -10.45 13.16
CA LEU A 134 4.77 -11.22 12.07
C LEU A 134 6.20 -10.77 11.71
N LEU A 135 6.56 -9.52 12.02
CA LEU A 135 7.81 -8.92 11.55
C LEU A 135 9.08 -9.62 12.07
N PRO A 136 9.18 -10.01 13.37
CA PRO A 136 10.40 -10.62 13.91
C PRO A 136 10.78 -11.94 13.25
N ASP A 137 9.79 -12.71 12.79
CA ASP A 137 9.98 -14.04 12.21
C ASP A 137 10.34 -14.01 10.72
N LEU A 138 10.37 -12.82 10.11
CA LEU A 138 10.73 -12.67 8.70
C LEU A 138 12.25 -12.79 8.51
N ALA A 139 12.67 -13.78 7.73
CA ALA A 139 14.08 -13.99 7.40
C ALA A 139 14.54 -12.99 6.31
N LEU A 140 14.57 -11.68 6.64
CA LEU A 140 14.99 -10.57 5.78
C LEU A 140 16.28 -9.94 6.28
N ASN A 141 17.08 -9.42 5.35
CA ASN A 141 18.17 -8.49 5.68
C ASN A 141 17.59 -7.07 5.79
N TRP A 142 17.25 -6.64 7.00
CA TRP A 142 16.55 -5.39 7.23
C TRP A 142 17.29 -4.15 6.72
N GLU A 143 18.63 -4.14 6.73
CA GLU A 143 19.43 -3.04 6.19
C GLU A 143 19.34 -2.94 4.66
N LYS A 144 19.06 -4.07 3.99
CA LYS A 144 18.91 -4.18 2.53
C LYS A 144 17.45 -4.37 2.10
N THR A 145 16.50 -4.11 2.98
CA THR A 145 15.07 -4.24 2.70
C THR A 145 14.43 -2.87 2.50
N ALA A 146 13.50 -2.77 1.57
CA ALA A 146 12.59 -1.63 1.46
C ALA A 146 11.19 -2.04 1.91
N ALA A 147 10.54 -1.17 2.69
CA ALA A 147 9.16 -1.38 3.15
C ALA A 147 8.20 -0.40 2.46
N ILE A 148 7.05 -0.91 2.05
CA ILE A 148 5.98 -0.15 1.42
C ILE A 148 4.71 -0.40 2.23
N ILE A 149 4.21 0.63 2.92
CA ILE A 149 3.11 0.47 3.87
C ILE A 149 1.94 1.35 3.46
N CYS A 150 0.76 0.78 3.32
CA CYS A 150 -0.48 1.54 3.19
C CYS A 150 -1.52 1.03 4.19
N ALA A 151 -1.76 1.82 5.21
CA ALA A 151 -2.63 1.53 6.34
C ALA A 151 -3.15 2.83 6.98
N SER A 152 -3.88 2.73 8.09
CA SER A 152 -4.20 3.91 8.87
C SER A 152 -2.93 4.54 9.48
N PRO A 153 -2.89 5.87 9.75
CA PRO A 153 -1.71 6.54 10.31
C PRO A 153 -1.16 5.88 11.57
N ARG A 154 -2.02 5.45 12.47
CA ARG A 154 -1.62 4.71 13.69
C ARG A 154 -0.87 3.41 13.39
N ARG A 155 -1.34 2.64 12.39
CA ARG A 155 -0.70 1.38 11.97
C ARG A 155 0.62 1.66 11.25
N ILE A 156 0.66 2.66 10.37
CA ILE A 156 1.90 3.07 9.70
C ILE A 156 2.98 3.36 10.76
N LYS A 157 2.67 4.20 11.75
CA LYS A 157 3.60 4.53 12.83
C LYS A 157 4.05 3.32 13.63
N ALA A 158 3.12 2.43 13.98
CA ALA A 158 3.44 1.24 14.76
C ALA A 158 4.36 0.28 13.98
N VAL A 159 4.00 -0.04 12.74
CA VAL A 159 4.80 -0.93 11.88
C VAL A 159 6.17 -0.31 11.59
N SER A 160 6.23 0.96 11.22
CA SER A 160 7.50 1.65 10.95
C SER A 160 8.43 1.68 12.15
N LYS A 161 7.88 1.89 13.36
CA LYS A 161 8.67 1.88 14.60
C LYS A 161 9.33 0.52 14.85
N ASP A 162 8.64 -0.57 14.57
CA ASP A 162 9.19 -1.90 14.77
C ASP A 162 10.16 -2.28 13.65
N LEU A 163 9.93 -1.86 12.41
CA LEU A 163 10.91 -2.00 11.32
C LEU A 163 12.23 -1.26 11.61
N LEU A 164 12.16 -0.06 12.20
CA LEU A 164 13.35 0.67 12.65
C LEU A 164 14.12 -0.09 13.74
N LYS A 165 13.42 -0.70 14.71
CA LYS A 165 14.05 -1.54 15.74
C LYS A 165 14.73 -2.79 15.16
N LEU A 166 14.19 -3.33 14.07
CA LEU A 166 14.77 -4.45 13.33
C LEU A 166 15.98 -4.05 12.47
N GLY A 167 16.32 -2.76 12.39
CA GLY A 167 17.51 -2.27 11.71
C GLY A 167 17.25 -1.62 10.35
N MET A 168 15.99 -1.38 9.96
CA MET A 168 15.70 -0.65 8.73
C MET A 168 16.03 0.85 8.90
N SER A 169 16.49 1.47 7.80
CA SER A 169 16.56 2.93 7.71
C SER A 169 15.17 3.54 7.48
N GLY A 170 14.86 4.66 8.12
CA GLY A 170 13.65 5.42 7.86
C GLY A 170 13.48 5.85 6.40
N LYS A 171 14.59 6.05 5.69
CA LYS A 171 14.60 6.34 4.24
C LYS A 171 14.15 5.16 3.38
N SER A 172 14.21 3.94 3.90
CA SER A 172 13.78 2.73 3.19
C SER A 172 12.34 2.30 3.53
N ILE A 173 11.63 3.04 4.37
CA ILE A 173 10.25 2.78 4.77
C ILE A 173 9.36 3.82 4.09
N TYR A 174 8.56 3.41 3.13
CA TYR A 174 7.67 4.28 2.35
C TYR A 174 6.21 4.05 2.72
N THR A 175 5.45 5.12 2.71
CA THR A 175 4.01 5.08 2.96
C THR A 175 3.25 5.95 1.99
N SER A 176 1.99 5.61 1.73
CA SER A 176 1.06 6.46 0.99
C SER A 176 0.05 7.07 1.96
N LEU A 177 0.03 8.38 2.02
CA LEU A 177 -0.88 9.17 2.86
C LEU A 177 -2.03 9.71 2.01
N GLU A 178 -3.26 9.57 2.49
CA GLU A 178 -4.44 10.05 1.77
C GLU A 178 -4.95 11.36 2.37
N THR A 179 -5.18 12.34 1.50
CA THR A 179 -5.92 13.56 1.84
C THR A 179 -6.90 13.90 0.73
N HIS A 180 -7.89 14.70 1.07
CA HIS A 180 -8.86 15.17 0.11
C HIS A 180 -8.22 16.19 -0.85
N MET A 181 -8.14 15.86 -2.13
CA MET A 181 -7.60 16.73 -3.18
C MET A 181 -8.74 17.41 -3.97
N ARG A 182 -8.55 18.69 -4.33
CA ARG A 182 -9.47 19.42 -5.23
C ARG A 182 -8.81 19.81 -6.54
N CYS A 183 -7.85 20.75 -6.51
CA CYS A 183 -7.21 21.22 -7.74
C CYS A 183 -6.20 20.23 -8.32
N GLY A 184 -5.48 19.47 -7.50
CA GLY A 184 -4.45 18.53 -7.92
C GLY A 184 -3.13 19.17 -8.39
N ILE A 185 -2.98 20.48 -8.30
CA ILE A 185 -1.85 21.27 -8.84
C ILE A 185 -1.26 22.26 -7.82
N GLY A 186 -1.43 22.00 -6.51
CA GLY A 186 -0.83 22.81 -5.43
C GLY A 186 -1.37 24.23 -5.25
N LYS A 187 -2.49 24.60 -5.86
CA LYS A 187 -3.00 25.98 -5.81
C LYS A 187 -4.04 26.24 -4.73
N CYS A 188 -4.97 25.30 -4.49
CA CYS A 188 -6.13 25.58 -3.64
C CYS A 188 -5.88 25.37 -2.15
N GLY A 189 -4.76 24.75 -1.73
CA GLY A 189 -4.43 24.48 -0.34
C GLY A 189 -5.22 23.35 0.31
N HIS A 190 -6.23 22.77 -0.35
CA HIS A 190 -7.17 21.83 0.26
C HIS A 190 -6.50 20.52 0.74
N CYS A 191 -5.47 20.05 0.04
CA CYS A 191 -4.69 18.87 0.39
C CYS A 191 -3.40 19.19 1.16
N LYS A 192 -3.28 20.40 1.71
CA LYS A 192 -2.09 20.82 2.45
C LYS A 192 -2.04 20.16 3.83
N VAL A 193 -0.90 19.57 4.16
CA VAL A 193 -0.58 18.94 5.45
C VAL A 193 0.74 19.50 5.92
N GLY A 194 0.74 20.28 6.99
CA GLY A 194 1.92 21.03 7.42
C GLY A 194 2.40 21.97 6.30
N SER A 195 3.64 21.79 5.85
CA SER A 195 4.25 22.53 4.75
C SER A 195 4.06 21.87 3.37
N LYS A 196 3.56 20.63 3.31
CA LYS A 196 3.51 19.81 2.08
C LYS A 196 2.11 19.83 1.43
N TYR A 197 2.07 19.77 0.11
CA TYR A 197 0.84 19.58 -0.67
C TYR A 197 0.80 18.14 -1.18
N MET A 198 -0.14 17.32 -0.71
CA MET A 198 -0.22 15.91 -1.08
C MET A 198 -0.36 15.67 -2.59
N CYS A 199 -0.93 16.63 -3.32
CA CYS A 199 -1.08 16.54 -4.78
C CYS A 199 0.19 16.87 -5.57
N ILE A 200 1.26 17.34 -4.92
CA ILE A 200 2.55 17.67 -5.55
C ILE A 200 3.70 16.95 -4.85
N ASP A 201 3.78 17.10 -3.50
CA ASP A 201 4.90 16.59 -2.71
C ASP A 201 4.73 15.10 -2.37
N GLY A 202 3.47 14.65 -2.20
CA GLY A 202 3.07 13.28 -1.92
C GLY A 202 2.24 12.67 -3.06
N PRO A 203 1.37 11.69 -2.77
CA PRO A 203 1.01 11.15 -1.44
C PRO A 203 2.04 10.19 -0.84
N VAL A 204 3.07 9.80 -1.58
CA VAL A 204 4.11 8.88 -1.11
C VAL A 204 5.24 9.66 -0.45
N PHE A 205 5.60 9.22 0.76
CA PHE A 205 6.68 9.76 1.58
C PHE A 205 7.47 8.61 2.20
N ASN A 206 8.77 8.80 2.42
CA ASN A 206 9.50 7.93 3.32
C ASN A 206 9.22 8.32 4.78
N TYR A 207 9.65 7.47 5.72
CA TYR A 207 9.33 7.68 7.13
C TYR A 207 9.98 8.94 7.71
N GLU A 208 11.18 9.34 7.25
CA GLU A 208 11.83 10.57 7.70
C GLU A 208 11.04 11.80 7.25
N GLU A 209 10.60 11.82 5.99
CA GLU A 209 9.73 12.90 5.48
C GLU A 209 8.37 12.93 6.20
N MET A 210 7.83 11.77 6.58
CA MET A 210 6.57 11.67 7.33
C MET A 210 6.70 12.30 8.73
N LEU A 211 7.87 12.21 9.37
CA LEU A 211 8.11 12.84 10.68
C LEU A 211 8.10 14.37 10.64
N GLU A 212 8.28 14.98 9.45
CA GLU A 212 8.16 16.43 9.26
C GLU A 212 6.69 16.89 9.18
N LEU A 213 5.75 15.95 9.03
CA LEU A 213 4.33 16.25 8.96
C LEU A 213 3.73 16.40 10.37
N PRO A 214 2.54 17.03 10.50
CA PRO A 214 1.84 17.09 11.77
C PRO A 214 1.59 15.70 12.37
N PRO A 215 1.58 15.59 13.72
CA PRO A 215 1.58 14.29 14.41
C PRO A 215 0.35 13.40 14.18
N GLU A 216 -0.72 13.92 13.61
CA GLU A 216 -1.89 13.14 13.20
C GLU A 216 -1.68 12.31 11.91
N PHE A 217 -0.62 12.57 11.16
CA PHE A 217 -0.21 11.85 9.95
C PHE A 217 1.01 10.93 10.13
#